data_342c2a86ad90796d2c8660d7b240807a
#
_entry.id   342c2a86ad90796d2c8660d7b240807a
#
_cell.length_a   1.000
_cell.length_b   1.000
_cell.length_c   1.000
_cell.angle_alpha   90.00
_cell.angle_beta   90.00
_cell.angle_gamma   90.00
#
_symmetry.space_group_name_H-M   'P 1'
#
loop_
_entity.id
_entity.type
_entity.pdbx_description
1 polymer ?
#
loop_
_entity_poly.entity_id
_entity_poly.type
_entity_poly.pdbx_seq_one_letter_code
_entity_poly.pdbx_strand_id
1 'polypeptide(L)'
;MGKIDSTDNSENMINLYFEKEETQTDQVLEGRVSITYEGRFDSISINSQIEGSSDVFTYIELQGKKINHPYARLPIMKKEILEPKNIQFKVKTLHVPSDDGSMAKFRATLIQEHKEIGSAVKFIRIKKGKD
;
A
#
# COMPACT_ATOMS: atom_id res chain seq x y z
N MET A 1 -29.84 -2.31 -2.20
CA MET A 1 -29.36 -2.54 -1.96
C MET A 1 -28.61 -2.43 -1.30
N GLY A 2 -28.50 -2.48 -1.08
CA GLY A 2 -27.94 -2.59 -0.63
C GLY A 2 -27.12 -2.90 -0.30
N LYS A 3 -26.70 -3.11 -0.59
CA LYS A 3 -26.00 -3.47 -0.37
C LYS A 3 -25.14 -3.38 0.04
N ILE A 4 -25.07 -3.51 -0.16
CA ILE A 4 -24.05 -3.63 0.18
C ILE A 4 -23.42 -2.77 0.69
N ASP A 5 -23.51 -2.32 0.47
CA ASP A 5 -22.91 -1.51 0.76
C ASP A 5 -22.52 -1.13 2.03
N SER A 6 -22.96 -1.07 2.55
CA SER A 6 -22.86 -0.87 3.93
C SER A 6 -21.74 -1.57 4.55
N THR A 7 -21.60 -2.70 4.09
CA THR A 7 -20.58 -3.53 4.60
C THR A 7 -19.23 -2.96 4.36
N ASP A 8 -19.16 -2.00 3.49
CA ASP A 8 -17.89 -1.49 3.06
C ASP A 8 -17.49 -0.21 3.74
N ASN A 9 -17.95 -0.02 4.98
CA ASN A 9 -17.57 1.16 5.73
C ASN A 9 -16.07 1.29 5.87
N SER A 10 -15.37 0.18 6.03
CA SER A 10 -13.93 0.23 6.17
C SER A 10 -13.28 0.74 4.89
N GLU A 11 -13.86 0.41 3.74
CA GLU A 11 -13.34 0.89 2.47
C GLU A 11 -13.54 2.38 2.31
N ASN A 12 -14.54 2.91 2.99
CA ASN A 12 -14.81 4.34 2.92
C ASN A 12 -13.96 5.14 3.89
N MET A 13 -13.26 4.48 4.80
CA MET A 13 -12.41 5.16 5.76
C MET A 13 -11.03 5.43 5.20
N ILE A 14 -10.52 4.48 4.41
CA ILE A 14 -9.18 4.56 3.87
C ILE A 14 -9.19 3.90 2.50
N ASN A 15 -8.45 4.49 1.57
CA ASN A 15 -8.38 3.97 0.21
C ASN A 15 -6.93 3.91 -0.24
N LEU A 16 -6.65 2.99 -1.16
CA LEU A 16 -5.31 2.76 -1.66
C LEU A 16 -5.36 2.76 -3.18
N TYR A 17 -4.48 3.54 -3.79
CA TYR A 17 -4.43 3.69 -5.24
C TYR A 17 -3.01 3.50 -5.73
N PHE A 18 -2.88 2.96 -6.94
CA PHE A 18 -1.60 2.86 -7.63
C PHE A 18 -1.77 3.43 -9.03
N GLU A 19 -0.69 4.02 -9.55
CA GLU A 19 -0.73 4.59 -10.90
C GLU A 19 -0.91 3.52 -11.96
N LYS A 20 -0.50 2.29 -11.66
CA LYS A 20 -0.59 1.15 -12.57
C LYS A 20 -0.92 -0.10 -11.78
N GLU A 21 -1.47 -1.10 -12.46
CA GLU A 21 -1.77 -2.38 -11.83
C GLU A 21 -0.63 -3.38 -12.03
N GLU A 22 0.43 -2.97 -12.70
CA GLU A 22 1.57 -3.83 -12.99
C GLU A 22 2.87 -3.09 -12.76
N THR A 23 3.91 -3.86 -12.46
CA THR A 23 5.25 -3.32 -12.35
C THR A 23 6.24 -4.39 -12.81
N GLN A 24 7.51 -4.09 -12.77
CA GLN A 24 8.58 -5.03 -13.12
C GLN A 24 9.69 -4.92 -12.08
N THR A 25 10.61 -5.89 -12.13
CA THR A 25 11.76 -5.88 -11.23
C THR A 25 12.52 -4.58 -11.37
N ASP A 26 12.84 -3.96 -10.22
CA ASP A 26 13.63 -2.73 -10.14
C ASP A 26 12.98 -1.52 -10.80
N GLN A 27 11.67 -1.58 -11.03
CA GLN A 27 10.90 -0.47 -11.59
C GLN A 27 10.13 0.23 -10.48
N VAL A 28 10.17 1.57 -10.49
CA VAL A 28 9.46 2.36 -9.48
C VAL A 28 7.95 2.30 -9.74
N LEU A 29 7.20 2.06 -8.69
CA LEU A 29 5.74 2.05 -8.72
C LEU A 29 5.26 3.09 -7.73
N GLU A 30 4.37 3.98 -8.18
CA GLU A 30 3.81 5.02 -7.32
C GLU A 30 2.47 4.61 -6.78
N GLY A 31 2.26 4.87 -5.49
CA GLY A 31 1.00 4.62 -4.85
C GLY A 31 0.57 5.81 -4.02
N ARG A 32 -0.67 5.76 -3.56
CA ARG A 32 -1.25 6.84 -2.77
C ARG A 32 -2.29 6.27 -1.82
N VAL A 33 -2.23 6.73 -0.58
CA VAL A 33 -3.24 6.40 0.42
C VAL A 33 -4.08 7.66 0.64
N SER A 34 -5.39 7.47 0.73
CA SER A 34 -6.31 8.57 1.03
C SER A 34 -7.15 8.17 2.23
N ILE A 35 -7.11 8.99 3.28
CA ILE A 35 -7.88 8.77 4.50
C ILE A 35 -9.06 9.72 4.44
N THR A 36 -10.27 9.16 4.38
CA THR A 36 -11.49 9.96 4.38
C THR A 36 -12.19 9.90 5.73
N TYR A 37 -11.71 9.05 6.63
CA TYR A 37 -12.25 8.94 7.97
C TYR A 37 -11.95 10.21 8.75
N GLU A 38 -12.97 10.81 9.31
CA GLU A 38 -12.82 12.05 10.07
C GLU A 38 -12.73 11.84 11.56
N GLY A 39 -12.83 10.60 12.01
CA GLY A 39 -12.73 10.28 13.41
C GLY A 39 -11.28 10.21 13.86
N ARG A 40 -11.11 9.80 15.10
CA ARG A 40 -9.80 9.71 15.72
C ARG A 40 -9.06 8.46 15.24
N PHE A 41 -7.81 8.62 14.89
CA PHE A 41 -6.91 7.49 14.62
C PHE A 41 -5.50 7.87 15.02
N ASP A 42 -4.65 6.87 15.22
CA ASP A 42 -3.30 7.09 15.71
C ASP A 42 -2.24 6.95 14.63
N SER A 43 -2.46 6.05 13.69
CA SER A 43 -1.47 5.77 12.65
C SER A 43 -2.12 5.02 11.52
N ILE A 44 -1.36 4.90 10.43
CA ILE A 44 -1.70 3.98 9.37
C ILE A 44 -0.49 3.09 9.12
N SER A 45 -0.70 1.99 8.43
CA SER A 45 0.41 1.18 7.96
C SER A 45 0.12 0.74 6.54
N ILE A 46 1.19 0.59 5.77
CA ILE A 46 1.11 0.04 4.42
C ILE A 46 1.92 -1.25 4.46
N ASN A 47 1.31 -2.35 4.06
CA ASN A 47 1.97 -3.65 4.03
C ASN A 47 2.02 -4.16 2.60
N SER A 48 3.09 -4.86 2.28
CA SER A 48 3.20 -5.53 0.99
C SER A 48 3.57 -6.99 1.21
N GLN A 49 3.10 -7.83 0.32
CA GLN A 49 3.41 -9.25 0.36
C GLN A 49 3.42 -9.78 -1.06
N ILE A 50 4.49 -10.44 -1.45
CA ILE A 50 4.59 -11.05 -2.76
C ILE A 50 4.23 -12.52 -2.60
N GLU A 51 3.22 -12.95 -3.32
CA GLU A 51 2.68 -14.30 -3.21
C GLU A 51 3.74 -15.34 -3.50
N GLY A 52 3.87 -16.31 -2.59
CA GLY A 52 4.82 -17.40 -2.78
C GLY A 52 6.27 -17.02 -2.55
N SER A 53 6.54 -15.86 -1.96
CA SER A 53 7.91 -15.38 -1.78
C SER A 53 8.05 -14.64 -0.45
N SER A 54 9.26 -14.63 0.09
CA SER A 54 9.57 -13.81 1.24
C SER A 54 10.18 -12.47 0.82
N ASP A 55 10.33 -12.25 -0.49
CA ASP A 55 10.81 -10.96 -0.99
C ASP A 55 9.79 -9.89 -0.70
N VAL A 56 10.26 -8.64 -0.57
CA VAL A 56 9.38 -7.52 -0.24
C VAL A 56 9.66 -6.37 -1.20
N PHE A 57 8.76 -5.38 -1.15
CA PHE A 57 9.03 -4.11 -1.80
C PHE A 57 9.78 -3.22 -0.82
N THR A 58 10.67 -2.42 -1.37
CA THR A 58 11.34 -1.38 -0.59
C THR A 58 10.59 -0.08 -0.83
N TYR A 59 10.22 0.60 0.25
CA TYR A 59 9.61 1.92 0.16
C TYR A 59 10.74 2.92 0.01
N ILE A 60 10.77 3.63 -1.12
CA ILE A 60 11.90 4.50 -1.47
C ILE A 60 11.55 5.98 -1.40
N GLU A 61 10.27 6.31 -1.26
CA GLU A 61 9.86 7.70 -1.11
C GLU A 61 8.53 7.74 -0.36
N LEU A 62 8.39 8.70 0.53
CA LEU A 62 7.15 8.91 1.28
C LEU A 62 6.89 10.40 1.38
N GLN A 63 5.73 10.83 0.89
CA GLN A 63 5.30 12.23 0.94
C GLN A 63 6.37 13.17 0.38
N GLY A 64 7.00 12.76 -0.72
CA GLY A 64 8.00 13.57 -1.40
C GLY A 64 9.40 13.48 -0.85
N LYS A 65 9.61 12.74 0.23
CA LYS A 65 10.93 12.59 0.83
C LYS A 65 11.50 11.22 0.51
N LYS A 66 12.78 11.17 0.19
CA LYS A 66 13.46 9.91 -0.03
C LYS A 66 13.61 9.17 1.29
N ILE A 67 13.31 7.88 1.27
CA ILE A 67 13.50 7.00 2.41
C ILE A 67 14.11 5.70 1.91
N ASN A 68 14.50 4.84 2.82
CA ASN A 68 14.96 3.50 2.48
C ASN A 68 14.37 2.56 3.53
N HIS A 69 13.24 1.98 3.20
CA HIS A 69 12.54 1.10 4.14
C HIS A 69 12.29 -0.24 3.46
N PRO A 70 13.26 -1.18 3.57
CA PRO A 70 13.18 -2.47 2.87
C PRO A 70 12.45 -3.52 3.68
N TYR A 71 11.30 -3.17 4.23
CA TYR A 71 10.50 -4.07 5.04
C TYR A 71 9.07 -4.07 4.56
N ALA A 72 8.38 -5.18 4.78
CA ALA A 72 7.01 -5.33 4.29
C ALA A 72 6.06 -4.27 4.85
N ARG A 73 6.26 -3.88 6.09
CA ARG A 73 5.33 -2.95 6.75
C ARG A 73 5.97 -1.59 6.93
N LEU A 74 5.27 -0.55 6.47
CA LEU A 74 5.69 0.83 6.67
C LEU A 74 4.64 1.50 7.57
N PRO A 75 4.95 1.76 8.83
CA PRO A 75 4.03 2.49 9.71
C PRO A 75 4.21 3.99 9.53
N ILE A 76 3.11 4.72 9.61
CA ILE A 76 3.13 6.18 9.49
C ILE A 76 2.27 6.73 10.60
N MET A 77 2.89 7.47 11.54
CA MET A 77 2.16 8.05 12.65
C MET A 77 1.33 9.24 12.16
N LYS A 78 0.20 9.48 12.80
CA LYS A 78 -0.68 10.57 12.38
C LYS A 78 0.06 11.91 12.31
N LYS A 79 0.96 12.17 13.26
CA LYS A 79 1.68 13.43 13.27
C LYS A 79 2.63 13.60 12.09
N GLU A 80 2.96 12.50 11.39
CA GLU A 80 3.84 12.55 10.24
C GLU A 80 3.08 12.78 8.94
N ILE A 81 1.76 12.69 8.98
CA ILE A 81 0.95 12.81 7.78
C ILE A 81 0.74 14.27 7.44
N LEU A 82 1.18 14.67 6.25
CA LEU A 82 1.07 16.06 5.80
C LEU A 82 -0.32 16.36 5.24
N GLU A 83 -0.84 15.45 4.41
CA GLU A 83 -2.17 15.61 3.82
C GLU A 83 -2.86 14.27 3.85
N PRO A 84 -3.84 14.07 4.75
CA PRO A 84 -4.47 12.74 4.90
C PRO A 84 -5.10 12.19 3.64
N LYS A 85 -5.59 13.05 2.76
CA LYS A 85 -6.25 12.55 1.55
C LYS A 85 -5.26 12.28 0.42
N ASN A 86 -3.98 12.55 0.63
CA ASN A 86 -3.00 12.37 -0.43
C ASN A 86 -1.63 12.02 0.15
N ILE A 87 -1.51 10.80 0.63
CA ILE A 87 -0.25 10.30 1.18
C ILE A 87 0.44 9.50 0.08
N GLN A 88 1.35 10.13 -0.63
CA GLN A 88 2.03 9.53 -1.76
C GLN A 88 3.24 8.73 -1.31
N PHE A 89 3.49 7.62 -1.98
CA PHE A 89 4.67 6.80 -1.71
C PHE A 89 5.14 6.14 -3.00
N LYS A 90 6.41 5.73 -3.00
CA LYS A 90 6.98 5.00 -4.12
C LYS A 90 7.67 3.77 -3.60
N VAL A 91 7.54 2.69 -4.35
CA VAL A 91 8.14 1.41 -3.99
C VAL A 91 8.81 0.80 -5.20
N LYS A 92 9.73 -0.13 -4.94
CA LYS A 92 10.26 -0.99 -5.99
C LYS A 92 10.70 -2.30 -5.34
N THR A 93 10.79 -3.35 -6.14
CA THR A 93 11.23 -4.65 -5.64
C THR A 93 12.29 -5.22 -6.55
N LEU A 94 13.19 -6.00 -5.96
CA LEU A 94 14.19 -6.74 -6.72
C LEU A 94 13.74 -8.19 -6.95
N HIS A 95 12.50 -8.50 -6.55
CA HIS A 95 11.93 -9.83 -6.77
C HIS A 95 11.95 -10.18 -8.25
N VAL A 96 12.41 -11.39 -8.56
CA VAL A 96 12.41 -11.90 -9.93
C VAL A 96 11.21 -12.83 -10.06
N PRO A 97 10.20 -12.45 -10.83
CA PRO A 97 8.99 -13.27 -10.94
C PRO A 97 9.20 -14.48 -11.85
N SER A 98 8.27 -15.44 -11.73
CA SER A 98 8.23 -16.57 -12.65
C SER A 98 7.79 -16.10 -14.04
N ASP A 99 7.78 -17.00 -14.99
CA ASP A 99 7.38 -16.65 -16.36
C ASP A 99 5.98 -16.06 -16.42
N ASP A 100 5.09 -16.52 -15.55
CA ASP A 100 3.71 -16.01 -15.50
C ASP A 100 3.58 -14.74 -14.67
N GLY A 101 4.67 -14.28 -14.11
CA GLY A 101 4.63 -13.14 -13.22
C GLY A 101 4.36 -13.55 -11.79
N SER A 102 4.36 -12.60 -10.91
CA SER A 102 4.04 -12.79 -9.50
C SER A 102 2.99 -11.79 -9.08
N MET A 103 2.14 -12.18 -8.15
CA MET A 103 1.11 -11.28 -7.64
C MET A 103 1.55 -10.72 -6.31
N ALA A 104 1.43 -9.42 -6.15
CA ALA A 104 1.73 -8.74 -4.90
C ALA A 104 0.46 -8.16 -4.32
N LYS A 105 0.31 -8.24 -3.01
CA LYS A 105 -0.83 -7.68 -2.30
C LYS A 105 -0.35 -6.52 -1.47
N PHE A 106 -0.97 -5.37 -1.62
CA PHE A 106 -0.74 -4.21 -0.77
C PHE A 106 -1.97 -3.97 0.07
N ARG A 107 -1.75 -3.63 1.32
CA ARG A 107 -2.84 -3.36 2.25
C ARG A 107 -2.51 -2.12 3.05
N ALA A 108 -3.42 -1.14 3.01
CA ALA A 108 -3.31 0.06 3.84
C ALA A 108 -4.30 -0.09 4.98
N THR A 109 -3.86 0.16 6.21
CA THR A 109 -4.66 -0.08 7.41
C THR A 109 -4.70 1.17 8.27
N LEU A 110 -5.89 1.50 8.73
CA LEU A 110 -6.12 2.63 9.65
C LEU A 110 -6.18 2.05 11.07
N ILE A 111 -5.40 2.63 11.99
CA ILE A 111 -5.20 2.05 13.32
C ILE A 111 -5.57 3.07 14.40
N GLN A 112 -6.32 2.61 15.39
CA GLN A 112 -6.66 3.38 16.58
C GLN A 112 -6.49 2.50 17.79
N GLU A 113 -5.68 2.96 18.76
CA GLU A 113 -5.44 2.23 20.01
C GLU A 113 -5.05 0.78 19.73
N HIS A 114 -4.10 0.61 18.80
CA HIS A 114 -3.55 -0.69 18.41
C HIS A 114 -4.55 -1.60 17.70
N LYS A 115 -5.73 -1.09 17.37
CA LYS A 115 -6.73 -1.87 16.66
C LYS A 115 -6.91 -1.35 15.24
N GLU A 116 -7.07 -2.29 14.33
CA GLU A 116 -7.38 -1.95 12.96
C GLU A 116 -8.85 -1.54 12.87
N ILE A 117 -9.12 -0.33 12.36
CA ILE A 117 -10.50 0.12 12.24
C ILE A 117 -10.94 0.26 10.79
N GLY A 118 -10.03 0.13 9.85
CA GLY A 118 -10.37 0.13 8.43
C GLY A 118 -9.17 -0.29 7.62
N SER A 119 -9.42 -0.78 6.41
CA SER A 119 -8.32 -1.17 5.53
C SER A 119 -8.76 -1.13 4.08
N ALA A 120 -7.77 -1.09 3.19
CA ALA A 120 -7.98 -1.16 1.76
C ALA A 120 -6.90 -2.06 1.18
N VAL A 121 -7.25 -2.82 0.15
CA VAL A 121 -6.34 -3.79 -0.46
C VAL A 121 -6.28 -3.56 -1.95
N LYS A 122 -5.10 -3.69 -2.53
CA LYS A 122 -4.88 -3.66 -3.96
C LYS A 122 -3.88 -4.75 -4.34
N PHE A 123 -4.07 -5.30 -5.52
CA PHE A 123 -3.17 -6.32 -6.05
C PHE A 123 -2.42 -5.74 -7.24
N ILE A 124 -1.11 -5.98 -7.25
CA ILE A 124 -0.22 -5.51 -8.31
C ILE A 124 0.48 -6.72 -8.89
N ARG A 125 0.50 -6.83 -10.21
CA ARG A 125 1.22 -7.91 -10.87
C ARG A 125 2.66 -7.48 -11.12
N ILE A 126 3.60 -8.32 -10.73
CA ILE A 126 5.01 -8.11 -11.06
C ILE A 126 5.27 -8.94 -12.31
N LYS A 127 5.44 -8.28 -13.42
CA LYS A 127 5.64 -8.96 -14.70
C LYS A 127 7.10 -9.31 -14.91
N LYS A 128 7.33 -10.41 -15.59
CA LYS A 128 8.69 -10.75 -15.98
C LYS A 128 9.17 -9.76 -17.03
N GLY A 129 10.34 -9.19 -16.80
CA GLY A 129 10.90 -8.25 -17.74
C GLY A 129 11.39 -8.93 -18.98
N LYS A 130 11.70 -8.14 -19.98
CA LYS A 130 12.30 -8.65 -21.20
C LYS A 130 13.76 -8.90 -20.95
N ASP A 131 14.30 -9.91 -21.59
CA ASP A 131 15.71 -10.22 -21.50
C ASP A 131 16.52 -9.37 -22.45
#